data_839b00ea29bb9e51da676a61ad0f48e0
#
_entry.id   839b00ea29bb9e51da676a61ad0f48e0
#
_cell.length_a   1.000
_cell.length_b   1.000
_cell.length_c   1.000
_cell.angle_alpha   90.00
_cell.angle_beta   90.00
_cell.angle_gamma   90.00
#
_symmetry.space_group_name_H-M   'P 1'
#
loop_
_entity.id
_entity.type
_entity.pdbx_description
1 polymer ?
#
loop_
_entity_poly.entity_id
_entity_poly.type
_entity_poly.pdbx_seq_one_letter_code
_entity_poly.pdbx_strand_id
1 'polypeptide(L)'
;MRYTIFGSTGRIGSYLKKYITSCGDDVYCPARKDYYSSNRNLGHIIYCSGITTDFKHRSFDLIQSHVCLLFHLLKETSFDSFNYISSSRLNFPKKSTARKIHPEFYGDYEIDIYNASKLAGEALCINSNKHNVKISRVCHVVNPSDKSRQNFLSDICGQAKSGKIRLNSSLKSKKNYILIDDLAYLLKVIGPYGKKSFYNIGSNNIISNEEIVEKLVKLTNCNYISNKNVKTTIESKIDISDIIKEFNYSPINKSVWLEKTLVNLSK
;
A
#
# COMPACT_ATOMS: atom_id res chain seq x y z
N MET A 1 2.25 9.99 -21.57
CA MET A 1 1.02 9.15 -21.46
C MET A 1 -0.04 9.89 -20.66
N ARG A 2 -1.29 9.43 -20.68
CA ARG A 2 -2.36 9.94 -19.82
C ARG A 2 -2.65 8.97 -18.70
N TYR A 3 -2.61 9.44 -17.46
CA TYR A 3 -2.96 8.68 -16.27
C TYR A 3 -4.19 9.26 -15.58
N THR A 4 -5.06 8.40 -15.07
CA THR A 4 -6.19 8.79 -14.23
C THR A 4 -6.01 8.20 -12.84
N ILE A 5 -6.01 9.04 -11.80
CA ILE A 5 -5.79 8.59 -10.41
C ILE A 5 -7.08 8.76 -9.62
N PHE A 6 -7.76 7.65 -9.33
CA PHE A 6 -8.86 7.64 -8.36
C PHE A 6 -8.29 7.57 -6.94
N GLY A 7 -8.77 8.42 -6.04
CA GLY A 7 -8.20 8.57 -4.69
C GLY A 7 -6.95 9.46 -4.64
N SER A 8 -6.83 10.42 -5.55
CA SER A 8 -5.69 11.35 -5.67
C SER A 8 -5.46 12.26 -4.46
N THR A 9 -6.41 12.38 -3.54
CA THR A 9 -6.27 13.14 -2.27
C THR A 9 -5.71 12.27 -1.13
N GLY A 10 -5.65 10.95 -1.30
CA GLY A 10 -5.08 10.03 -0.34
C GLY A 10 -3.54 10.05 -0.33
N ARG A 11 -2.94 9.36 0.66
CA ARG A 11 -1.48 9.34 0.87
C ARG A 11 -0.70 8.86 -0.35
N ILE A 12 -1.12 7.75 -0.97
CA ILE A 12 -0.46 7.21 -2.17
C ILE A 12 -0.83 8.05 -3.39
N GLY A 13 -2.12 8.35 -3.59
CA GLY A 13 -2.59 9.04 -4.78
C GLY A 13 -2.05 10.48 -4.92
N SER A 14 -1.92 11.22 -3.82
CA SER A 14 -1.36 12.58 -3.85
C SER A 14 0.14 12.58 -4.21
N TYR A 15 0.87 11.56 -3.75
CA TYR A 15 2.27 11.38 -4.14
C TYR A 15 2.39 10.98 -5.60
N LEU A 16 1.60 10.03 -6.06
CA LEU A 16 1.56 9.59 -7.46
C LEU A 16 1.26 10.74 -8.42
N LYS A 17 0.30 11.61 -8.08
CA LYS A 17 0.00 12.80 -8.87
C LYS A 17 1.26 13.62 -9.11
N LYS A 18 2.00 13.96 -8.04
CA LYS A 18 3.24 14.75 -8.14
C LYS A 18 4.32 14.00 -8.93
N TYR A 19 4.51 12.73 -8.63
CA TYR A 19 5.52 11.91 -9.28
C TYR A 19 5.28 11.76 -10.78
N ILE A 20 4.06 11.40 -11.20
CA ILE A 20 3.75 11.21 -12.62
C ILE A 20 3.83 12.53 -13.40
N THR A 21 3.33 13.63 -12.80
CA THR A 21 3.46 14.98 -13.40
C THR A 21 4.94 15.36 -13.56
N SER A 22 5.81 15.07 -12.59
CA SER A 22 7.24 15.37 -12.70
C SER A 22 7.96 14.53 -13.76
N CYS A 23 7.38 13.39 -14.17
CA CYS A 23 7.86 12.60 -15.30
C CYS A 23 7.41 13.16 -16.67
N GLY A 24 6.65 14.26 -16.72
CA GLY A 24 6.14 14.85 -17.96
C GLY A 24 4.88 14.17 -18.52
N ASP A 25 4.22 13.31 -17.76
CA ASP A 25 2.98 12.65 -18.17
C ASP A 25 1.74 13.46 -17.77
N ASP A 26 0.66 13.33 -18.55
CA ASP A 26 -0.63 13.96 -18.24
C ASP A 26 -1.36 13.21 -17.12
N VAL A 27 -1.87 13.95 -16.12
CA VAL A 27 -2.52 13.38 -14.93
C VAL A 27 -3.91 13.97 -14.74
N TYR A 28 -4.92 13.14 -14.92
CA TYR A 28 -6.30 13.46 -14.57
C TYR A 28 -6.64 12.92 -13.17
N CYS A 29 -7.17 13.78 -12.32
CA CYS A 29 -7.60 13.45 -10.96
C CYS A 29 -9.07 13.83 -10.81
N PRO A 30 -10.04 12.93 -11.04
CA PRO A 30 -11.45 13.26 -10.88
C PRO A 30 -11.77 13.63 -9.42
N ALA A 31 -12.66 14.60 -9.24
CA ALA A 31 -13.24 14.88 -7.93
C ALA A 31 -14.24 13.77 -7.56
N ARG A 32 -14.49 13.54 -6.26
CA ARG A 32 -15.40 12.46 -5.82
C ARG A 32 -16.79 12.53 -6.45
N LYS A 33 -17.33 13.73 -6.63
CA LYS A 33 -18.64 13.95 -7.27
C LYS A 33 -18.68 13.48 -8.73
N ASP A 34 -17.51 13.44 -9.40
CA ASP A 34 -17.38 13.12 -10.83
C ASP A 34 -16.97 11.64 -11.05
N TYR A 35 -16.86 10.83 -9.99
CA TYR A 35 -16.41 9.43 -10.10
C TYR A 35 -17.33 8.58 -10.95
N TYR A 36 -18.62 8.94 -11.07
CA TYR A 36 -19.64 8.19 -11.78
C TYR A 36 -20.06 8.82 -13.13
N SER A 37 -19.43 9.92 -13.55
CA SER A 37 -19.87 10.73 -14.69
C SER A 37 -18.96 10.67 -15.92
N SER A 38 -18.03 9.72 -16.00
CA SER A 38 -17.01 9.70 -17.06
C SER A 38 -17.39 8.82 -18.24
N ASN A 39 -17.76 9.43 -19.39
CA ASN A 39 -17.97 8.76 -20.68
C ASN A 39 -16.73 8.80 -21.61
N ARG A 40 -15.55 9.18 -21.11
CA ARG A 40 -14.32 9.32 -21.90
C ARG A 40 -13.34 8.19 -21.61
N ASN A 41 -12.42 7.95 -22.54
CA ASN A 41 -11.28 7.09 -22.26
C ASN A 41 -10.41 7.72 -21.16
N LEU A 42 -10.19 6.98 -20.07
CA LEU A 42 -9.46 7.42 -18.87
C LEU A 42 -7.96 7.15 -18.97
N GLY A 43 -7.45 6.61 -20.09
CA GLY A 43 -6.04 6.25 -20.25
C GLY A 43 -5.62 5.14 -19.28
N HIS A 44 -4.49 5.30 -18.61
CA HIS A 44 -3.99 4.35 -17.62
C HIS A 44 -4.53 4.69 -16.24
N ILE A 45 -5.47 3.87 -15.75
CA ILE A 45 -6.08 4.09 -14.43
C ILE A 45 -5.18 3.51 -13.32
N ILE A 46 -4.89 4.31 -12.30
CA ILE A 46 -4.31 3.85 -11.03
C ILE A 46 -5.37 4.04 -9.94
N TYR A 47 -5.93 2.94 -9.47
CA TYR A 47 -7.02 2.95 -8.50
C TYR A 47 -6.48 2.91 -7.08
N CYS A 48 -6.30 4.10 -6.48
CA CYS A 48 -5.84 4.32 -5.11
C CYS A 48 -7.00 4.58 -4.13
N SER A 49 -8.25 4.59 -4.61
CA SER A 49 -9.40 4.84 -3.74
C SER A 49 -9.57 3.70 -2.75
N GLY A 50 -9.59 4.02 -1.47
CA GLY A 50 -9.72 3.02 -0.41
C GLY A 50 -9.46 3.61 0.96
N ILE A 51 -9.93 2.89 1.99
CA ILE A 51 -9.72 3.22 3.40
C ILE A 51 -8.79 2.19 4.01
N THR A 52 -7.69 2.63 4.59
CA THR A 52 -6.66 1.76 5.19
C THR A 52 -6.45 1.99 6.68
N THR A 53 -6.67 3.20 7.13
CA THR A 53 -6.71 3.59 8.54
C THR A 53 -8.16 3.82 8.92
N ASP A 54 -8.54 3.65 10.15
CA ASP A 54 -9.92 3.93 10.63
C ASP A 54 -11.06 3.12 9.93
N PHE A 55 -10.71 2.05 9.23
CA PHE A 55 -11.67 1.25 8.46
C PHE A 55 -12.71 0.56 9.36
N LYS A 56 -12.38 0.30 10.63
CA LYS A 56 -13.29 -0.29 11.61
C LYS A 56 -14.53 0.57 11.87
N HIS A 57 -14.37 1.90 11.86
CA HIS A 57 -15.46 2.86 12.07
C HIS A 57 -16.10 3.37 10.78
N ARG A 58 -15.61 2.91 9.61
CA ARG A 58 -16.03 3.38 8.28
C ARG A 58 -16.31 2.24 7.31
N SER A 59 -17.02 1.23 7.78
CA SER A 59 -17.29 0.02 6.99
C SER A 59 -18.07 0.27 5.70
N PHE A 60 -19.05 1.17 5.70
CA PHE A 60 -19.80 1.55 4.49
C PHE A 60 -18.92 2.26 3.47
N ASP A 61 -18.12 3.24 3.90
CA ASP A 61 -17.15 3.93 3.03
C ASP A 61 -16.10 2.96 2.46
N LEU A 62 -15.72 1.96 3.26
CA LEU A 62 -14.80 0.92 2.86
C LEU A 62 -15.38 0.11 1.69
N ILE A 63 -16.60 -0.42 1.84
CA ILE A 63 -17.29 -1.17 0.78
C ILE A 63 -17.54 -0.28 -0.43
N GLN A 64 -18.02 0.94 -0.22
CA GLN A 64 -18.25 1.91 -1.30
C GLN A 64 -16.98 2.13 -2.14
N SER A 65 -15.82 2.26 -1.48
CA SER A 65 -14.56 2.52 -2.19
C SER A 65 -13.89 1.25 -2.73
N HIS A 66 -13.91 0.12 -2.00
CA HIS A 66 -13.19 -1.08 -2.41
C HIS A 66 -13.98 -1.93 -3.43
N VAL A 67 -15.32 -1.83 -3.42
CA VAL A 67 -16.20 -2.71 -4.20
C VAL A 67 -17.10 -1.93 -5.15
N CYS A 68 -17.98 -1.04 -4.62
CA CYS A 68 -19.03 -0.41 -5.45
C CYS A 68 -18.46 0.51 -6.53
N LEU A 69 -17.56 1.43 -6.16
CA LEU A 69 -16.92 2.31 -7.13
C LEU A 69 -16.06 1.53 -8.12
N LEU A 70 -15.30 0.53 -7.64
CA LEU A 70 -14.49 -0.32 -8.50
C LEU A 70 -15.34 -1.05 -9.53
N PHE A 71 -16.47 -1.66 -9.09
CA PHE A 71 -17.43 -2.31 -9.98
C PHE A 71 -17.93 -1.35 -11.06
N HIS A 72 -18.37 -0.14 -10.66
CA HIS A 72 -18.85 0.88 -11.60
C HIS A 72 -17.78 1.22 -12.66
N LEU A 73 -16.56 1.51 -12.22
CA LEU A 73 -15.49 1.89 -13.15
C LEU A 73 -15.12 0.75 -14.10
N LEU A 74 -15.01 -0.48 -13.60
CA LEU A 74 -14.72 -1.63 -14.46
C LEU A 74 -15.83 -1.87 -15.48
N LYS A 75 -17.10 -1.64 -15.13
CA LYS A 75 -18.26 -1.88 -15.99
C LYS A 75 -18.47 -0.76 -17.00
N GLU A 76 -18.48 0.50 -16.54
CA GLU A 76 -19.03 1.63 -17.28
C GLU A 76 -17.97 2.51 -17.98
N THR A 77 -16.65 2.28 -17.71
CA THR A 77 -15.63 3.15 -18.30
C THR A 77 -14.75 2.42 -19.31
N SER A 78 -14.15 3.18 -20.24
CA SER A 78 -13.09 2.72 -21.12
C SER A 78 -11.73 3.21 -20.62
N PHE A 79 -10.70 2.37 -20.76
CA PHE A 79 -9.34 2.65 -20.31
C PHE A 79 -8.33 1.83 -21.13
N ASP A 80 -7.09 2.30 -21.18
CA ASP A 80 -5.98 1.60 -21.81
C ASP A 80 -5.40 0.53 -20.86
N SER A 81 -5.36 0.82 -19.56
CA SER A 81 -5.07 -0.15 -18.51
C SER A 81 -5.70 0.25 -17.18
N PHE A 82 -5.92 -0.72 -16.32
CA PHE A 82 -6.47 -0.52 -14.97
C PHE A 82 -5.59 -1.21 -13.94
N ASN A 83 -4.99 -0.45 -13.02
CA ASN A 83 -4.16 -0.99 -11.94
C ASN A 83 -4.86 -0.80 -10.58
N TYR A 84 -5.41 -1.90 -10.04
CA TYR A 84 -6.07 -1.94 -8.74
C TYR A 84 -5.05 -2.13 -7.62
N ILE A 85 -4.98 -1.18 -6.68
CA ILE A 85 -4.13 -1.32 -5.49
C ILE A 85 -4.84 -2.18 -4.45
N SER A 86 -4.36 -3.41 -4.33
CA SER A 86 -4.73 -4.36 -3.30
C SER A 86 -3.73 -4.35 -2.13
N SER A 87 -3.74 -5.34 -1.28
CA SER A 87 -2.94 -5.40 -0.07
C SER A 87 -2.20 -6.73 0.07
N SER A 88 -0.92 -6.66 0.47
CA SER A 88 -0.16 -7.86 0.84
C SER A 88 -0.73 -8.61 2.04
N ARG A 89 -1.67 -8.01 2.81
CA ARG A 89 -2.41 -8.72 3.87
C ARG A 89 -3.15 -9.96 3.35
N LEU A 90 -3.50 -9.99 2.06
CA LEU A 90 -4.11 -11.15 1.42
C LEU A 90 -3.12 -12.30 1.15
N ASN A 91 -1.82 -12.07 1.32
CA ASN A 91 -0.79 -13.10 1.13
C ASN A 91 -0.53 -13.93 2.39
N PHE A 92 -1.23 -13.72 3.52
CA PHE A 92 -1.05 -14.46 4.76
C PHE A 92 -1.98 -15.67 4.85
N PRO A 93 -1.52 -16.83 5.45
CA PRO A 93 -0.21 -17.13 5.99
C PRO A 93 0.61 -18.11 5.13
N LYS A 94 1.94 -17.98 5.13
CA LYS A 94 2.95 -18.99 4.76
C LYS A 94 2.98 -19.48 3.31
N LYS A 95 4.04 -19.12 2.58
CA LYS A 95 4.47 -19.70 1.28
C LYS A 95 3.43 -19.57 0.16
N SER A 96 2.91 -18.39 -0.11
CA SER A 96 2.08 -18.23 -1.30
C SER A 96 2.87 -17.63 -2.46
N THR A 97 2.92 -18.37 -3.56
CA THR A 97 3.13 -17.79 -4.88
C THR A 97 2.01 -16.76 -5.14
N ALA A 98 2.24 -15.78 -6.01
CA ALA A 98 1.33 -14.65 -6.25
C ALA A 98 -0.16 -15.02 -6.49
N ARG A 99 -0.48 -16.27 -6.79
CA ARG A 99 -1.85 -16.75 -7.07
C ARG A 99 -2.56 -17.45 -5.92
N LYS A 100 -1.85 -17.92 -4.88
CA LYS A 100 -2.51 -18.61 -3.76
C LYS A 100 -2.85 -17.61 -2.67
N ILE A 101 -4.12 -17.31 -2.54
CA ILE A 101 -4.68 -16.48 -1.48
C ILE A 101 -5.13 -17.38 -0.35
N HIS A 102 -4.66 -17.11 0.84
CA HIS A 102 -5.23 -17.64 2.08
C HIS A 102 -5.43 -16.48 3.04
N PRO A 103 -6.43 -15.60 2.81
CA PRO A 103 -6.72 -14.55 3.77
C PRO A 103 -7.11 -15.21 5.09
N GLU A 104 -6.45 -14.83 6.16
CA GLU A 104 -6.90 -15.21 7.50
C GLU A 104 -8.16 -14.41 7.82
N PHE A 105 -9.24 -15.12 8.07
CA PHE A 105 -10.45 -14.60 8.70
C PHE A 105 -10.44 -15.02 10.16
N TYR A 106 -10.53 -14.05 11.05
CA TYR A 106 -10.36 -14.29 12.48
C TYR A 106 -11.68 -14.44 13.23
N GLY A 107 -12.83 -14.30 12.54
CA GLY A 107 -14.13 -14.12 13.17
C GLY A 107 -14.29 -12.76 13.85
N ASP A 108 -13.33 -11.86 13.68
CA ASP A 108 -13.40 -10.44 14.06
C ASP A 108 -13.90 -9.65 12.85
N TYR A 109 -15.20 -9.48 12.78
CA TYR A 109 -15.87 -8.84 11.64
C TYR A 109 -15.35 -7.43 11.34
N GLU A 110 -14.88 -6.70 12.34
CA GLU A 110 -14.29 -5.37 12.14
C GLU A 110 -12.95 -5.40 11.40
N ILE A 111 -12.17 -6.47 11.59
CA ILE A 111 -10.89 -6.65 10.89
C ILE A 111 -11.11 -7.37 9.56
N ASP A 112 -11.98 -8.36 9.55
CA ASP A 112 -12.19 -9.24 8.41
C ASP A 112 -12.85 -8.53 7.24
N ILE A 113 -13.67 -7.51 7.49
CA ILE A 113 -14.31 -6.70 6.44
C ILE A 113 -13.27 -6.05 5.49
N TYR A 114 -12.10 -5.66 6.01
CA TYR A 114 -11.03 -5.12 5.17
C TYR A 114 -10.49 -6.19 4.21
N ASN A 115 -10.17 -7.38 4.72
CA ASN A 115 -9.66 -8.48 3.91
C ASN A 115 -10.70 -8.95 2.90
N ALA A 116 -11.96 -9.10 3.33
CA ALA A 116 -13.09 -9.47 2.48
C ALA A 116 -13.31 -8.47 1.34
N SER A 117 -13.31 -7.17 1.64
CA SER A 117 -13.52 -6.13 0.62
C SER A 117 -12.37 -6.06 -0.38
N LYS A 118 -11.12 -6.24 0.05
CA LYS A 118 -9.95 -6.30 -0.85
C LYS A 118 -10.01 -7.53 -1.74
N LEU A 119 -10.37 -8.69 -1.17
CA LEU A 119 -10.54 -9.92 -1.94
C LEU A 119 -11.68 -9.81 -2.96
N ALA A 120 -12.81 -9.22 -2.58
CA ALA A 120 -13.92 -8.95 -3.50
C ALA A 120 -13.48 -8.02 -4.65
N GLY A 121 -12.68 -6.98 -4.35
CA GLY A 121 -12.12 -6.10 -5.37
C GLY A 121 -11.18 -6.84 -6.35
N GLU A 122 -10.32 -7.73 -5.86
CA GLU A 122 -9.50 -8.57 -6.73
C GLU A 122 -10.35 -9.50 -7.61
N ALA A 123 -11.38 -10.11 -7.03
CA ALA A 123 -12.29 -10.98 -7.77
C ALA A 123 -13.05 -10.20 -8.87
N LEU A 124 -13.49 -8.97 -8.61
CA LEU A 124 -14.08 -8.09 -9.62
C LEU A 124 -13.10 -7.80 -10.76
N CYS A 125 -11.84 -7.48 -10.44
CA CYS A 125 -10.81 -7.22 -11.45
C CYS A 125 -10.60 -8.43 -12.37
N ILE A 126 -10.46 -9.63 -11.80
CA ILE A 126 -10.21 -10.87 -12.56
C ILE A 126 -11.40 -11.25 -13.44
N ASN A 127 -12.62 -11.10 -12.94
CA ASN A 127 -13.84 -11.51 -13.64
C ASN A 127 -14.49 -10.37 -14.45
N SER A 128 -13.82 -9.23 -14.61
CA SER A 128 -14.38 -8.09 -15.34
C SER A 128 -14.49 -8.29 -16.84
N ASN A 129 -13.83 -9.31 -17.40
CA ASN A 129 -13.67 -9.55 -18.84
C ASN A 129 -13.09 -8.33 -19.60
N LYS A 130 -12.44 -7.41 -18.87
CA LYS A 130 -11.73 -6.27 -19.45
C LYS A 130 -10.27 -6.61 -19.72
N HIS A 131 -9.77 -6.12 -20.83
CA HIS A 131 -8.36 -6.26 -21.16
C HIS A 131 -7.51 -5.35 -20.26
N ASN A 132 -6.29 -5.78 -19.98
CA ASN A 132 -5.27 -4.98 -19.33
C ASN A 132 -5.60 -4.51 -17.90
N VAL A 133 -6.31 -5.34 -17.13
CA VAL A 133 -6.55 -5.13 -15.70
C VAL A 133 -5.45 -5.81 -14.89
N LYS A 134 -4.83 -5.06 -13.99
CA LYS A 134 -3.74 -5.48 -13.12
C LYS A 134 -4.12 -5.35 -11.65
N ILE A 135 -3.60 -6.23 -10.83
CA ILE A 135 -3.74 -6.20 -9.37
C ILE A 135 -2.36 -6.05 -8.75
N SER A 136 -2.18 -4.99 -7.98
CA SER A 136 -0.95 -4.67 -7.26
C SER A 136 -1.15 -4.88 -5.76
N ARG A 137 -0.65 -5.99 -5.19
CA ARG A 137 -0.66 -6.24 -3.75
C ARG A 137 0.51 -5.54 -3.09
N VAL A 138 0.23 -4.43 -2.45
CA VAL A 138 1.24 -3.53 -1.87
C VAL A 138 1.45 -3.84 -0.40
N CYS A 139 2.71 -3.89 0.04
CA CYS A 139 3.09 -4.00 1.46
C CYS A 139 3.01 -2.64 2.18
N HIS A 140 3.56 -2.54 3.41
CA HIS A 140 3.54 -1.30 4.17
C HIS A 140 4.34 -0.20 3.47
N VAL A 141 3.66 0.88 3.10
CA VAL A 141 4.26 2.02 2.38
C VAL A 141 4.88 3.00 3.36
N VAL A 142 6.13 3.35 3.12
CA VAL A 142 6.88 4.34 3.89
C VAL A 142 7.07 5.60 3.05
N ASN A 143 6.60 6.71 3.58
CA ASN A 143 6.91 8.04 3.06
C ASN A 143 7.75 8.79 4.10
N PRO A 144 9.04 9.03 3.85
CA PRO A 144 9.92 9.73 4.78
C PRO A 144 9.51 11.17 5.11
N SER A 145 8.62 11.75 4.33
CA SER A 145 8.07 13.10 4.53
C SER A 145 6.69 13.12 5.20
N ASP A 146 6.11 11.96 5.50
CA ASP A 146 4.76 11.86 6.08
C ASP A 146 4.80 11.94 7.62
N LYS A 147 4.58 13.14 8.14
CA LYS A 147 4.52 13.41 9.60
C LYS A 147 3.10 13.26 10.18
N SER A 148 2.15 12.67 9.47
CA SER A 148 0.73 12.61 9.89
C SER A 148 0.45 11.70 11.09
N ARG A 149 1.40 10.87 11.52
CA ARG A 149 1.25 9.82 12.56
C ARG A 149 0.15 8.78 12.27
N GLN A 150 -0.31 8.71 11.04
CA GLN A 150 -1.37 7.78 10.63
C GLN A 150 -0.88 6.37 10.26
N ASN A 151 0.42 6.13 10.33
CA ASN A 151 1.01 4.81 10.12
C ASN A 151 2.02 4.49 11.23
N PHE A 152 2.31 3.20 11.40
CA PHE A 152 3.17 2.70 12.46
C PHE A 152 4.53 3.41 12.54
N LEU A 153 5.23 3.60 11.40
CA LEU A 153 6.55 4.24 11.41
C LEU A 153 6.47 5.73 11.79
N SER A 154 5.55 6.47 11.19
CA SER A 154 5.41 7.90 11.50
C SER A 154 4.93 8.15 12.93
N ASP A 155 4.09 7.25 13.47
CA ASP A 155 3.63 7.32 14.85
C ASP A 155 4.79 7.06 15.83
N ILE A 156 5.54 5.97 15.65
CA ILE A 156 6.68 5.61 16.51
C ILE A 156 7.77 6.70 16.49
N CYS A 157 8.06 7.26 15.30
CA CYS A 157 9.02 8.36 15.19
C CYS A 157 8.54 9.60 15.93
N GLY A 158 7.26 9.93 15.84
CA GLY A 158 6.68 11.04 16.59
C GLY A 158 6.70 10.80 18.09
N GLN A 159 6.51 9.58 18.56
CA GLN A 159 6.65 9.21 19.97
C GLN A 159 8.11 9.31 20.42
N ALA A 160 9.07 8.84 19.62
CA ALA A 160 10.50 8.97 19.91
C ALA A 160 10.92 10.44 20.09
N LYS A 161 10.44 11.33 19.20
CA LYS A 161 10.64 12.78 19.33
C LYS A 161 10.08 13.34 20.61
N SER A 162 8.99 12.78 21.14
CA SER A 162 8.41 13.17 22.44
C SER A 162 9.12 12.52 23.65
N GLY A 163 10.24 11.83 23.43
CA GLY A 163 11.09 11.25 24.46
C GLY A 163 10.68 9.85 24.93
N LYS A 164 9.53 9.30 24.50
CA LYS A 164 9.07 8.00 24.99
C LYS A 164 8.24 7.24 23.97
N ILE A 165 8.69 6.06 23.59
CA ILE A 165 7.95 5.11 22.75
C ILE A 165 7.10 4.18 23.61
N ARG A 166 5.81 4.07 23.30
CA ARG A 166 4.90 3.05 23.84
C ARG A 166 4.51 2.08 22.73
N LEU A 167 5.07 0.88 22.77
CA LEU A 167 4.85 -0.11 21.73
C LEU A 167 3.67 -1.02 22.11
N ASN A 168 2.59 -0.94 21.34
CA ASN A 168 1.40 -1.79 21.49
C ASN A 168 1.46 -3.08 20.65
N SER A 169 2.64 -3.44 20.17
CA SER A 169 2.91 -4.66 19.43
C SER A 169 4.26 -5.24 19.85
N SER A 170 4.44 -6.56 19.69
CA SER A 170 5.68 -7.22 20.08
C SER A 170 6.90 -6.65 19.34
N LEU A 171 8.02 -6.51 20.03
CA LEU A 171 9.33 -6.17 19.43
C LEU A 171 9.73 -7.19 18.35
N LYS A 172 9.35 -8.47 18.50
CA LYS A 172 9.62 -9.54 17.55
C LYS A 172 8.74 -9.48 16.29
N SER A 173 7.71 -8.62 16.28
CA SER A 173 6.87 -8.45 15.08
C SER A 173 7.69 -7.93 13.92
N LYS A 174 7.47 -8.53 12.73
CA LYS A 174 8.22 -8.21 11.49
C LYS A 174 7.26 -7.88 10.37
N LYS A 175 7.58 -6.85 9.60
CA LYS A 175 6.75 -6.36 8.47
C LYS A 175 7.59 -6.12 7.22
N ASN A 176 6.93 -6.24 6.07
CA ASN A 176 7.51 -5.85 4.79
C ASN A 176 7.22 -4.37 4.53
N TYR A 177 8.20 -3.65 4.03
CA TYR A 177 8.10 -2.23 3.73
C TYR A 177 8.57 -1.91 2.31
N ILE A 178 8.00 -0.86 1.73
CA ILE A 178 8.44 -0.26 0.46
C ILE A 178 8.44 1.26 0.58
N LEU A 179 9.42 1.92 -0.01
CA LEU A 179 9.41 3.38 -0.13
C LEU A 179 8.34 3.85 -1.12
N ILE A 180 7.76 5.00 -0.84
CA ILE A 180 6.72 5.57 -1.69
C ILE A 180 7.23 5.94 -3.09
N ASP A 181 8.53 6.27 -3.21
CA ASP A 181 9.19 6.53 -4.51
C ASP A 181 9.19 5.27 -5.38
N ASP A 182 9.65 4.14 -4.82
CA ASP A 182 9.66 2.84 -5.49
C ASP A 182 8.25 2.40 -5.87
N LEU A 183 7.29 2.59 -4.96
CA LEU A 183 5.90 2.29 -5.23
C LEU A 183 5.35 3.13 -6.38
N ALA A 184 5.63 4.43 -6.39
CA ALA A 184 5.15 5.33 -7.42
C ALA A 184 5.70 4.95 -8.81
N TYR A 185 6.99 4.63 -8.89
CA TYR A 185 7.60 4.10 -10.10
C TYR A 185 6.88 2.82 -10.58
N LEU A 186 6.75 1.82 -9.71
CA LEU A 186 6.14 0.53 -10.06
C LEU A 186 4.69 0.68 -10.49
N LEU A 187 3.88 1.47 -9.77
CA LEU A 187 2.48 1.70 -10.15
C LEU A 187 2.34 2.41 -11.49
N LYS A 188 3.28 3.31 -11.82
CA LYS A 188 3.32 4.01 -13.11
C LYS A 188 3.59 3.03 -14.25
N VAL A 189 4.53 2.09 -14.09
CA VAL A 189 4.97 1.20 -15.18
C VAL A 189 4.12 -0.08 -15.30
N ILE A 190 3.54 -0.58 -14.22
CA ILE A 190 2.75 -1.82 -14.21
C ILE A 190 1.51 -1.68 -15.11
N GLY A 191 0.78 -0.57 -15.04
CA GLY A 191 -0.43 -0.37 -15.86
C GLY A 191 -0.14 -0.56 -17.34
N PRO A 192 0.65 0.30 -17.98
CA PRO A 192 0.90 0.27 -19.41
C PRO A 192 1.75 -0.92 -19.89
N TYR A 193 2.72 -1.38 -19.07
CA TYR A 193 3.73 -2.33 -19.55
C TYR A 193 3.67 -3.70 -18.90
N GLY A 194 2.90 -3.87 -17.82
CA GLY A 194 2.80 -5.13 -17.09
C GLY A 194 2.19 -6.24 -17.94
N LYS A 195 2.83 -7.41 -17.97
CA LYS A 195 2.41 -8.60 -18.74
C LYS A 195 1.55 -9.55 -17.90
N LYS A 196 1.59 -9.41 -16.56
CA LYS A 196 0.85 -10.25 -15.63
C LYS A 196 -0.38 -9.54 -15.09
N SER A 197 -1.37 -10.32 -14.67
CA SER A 197 -2.55 -9.78 -13.98
C SER A 197 -2.31 -9.49 -12.50
N PHE A 198 -1.28 -10.10 -11.88
CA PHE A 198 -0.94 -9.93 -10.47
C PHE A 198 0.51 -9.56 -10.28
N TYR A 199 0.75 -8.57 -9.41
CA TYR A 199 2.07 -8.17 -8.95
C TYR A 199 2.09 -8.04 -7.43
N ASN A 200 3.05 -8.69 -6.80
CA ASN A 200 3.41 -8.39 -5.44
C ASN A 200 4.39 -7.21 -5.42
N ILE A 201 4.06 -6.18 -4.67
CA ILE A 201 4.86 -4.95 -4.59
C ILE A 201 5.43 -4.79 -3.19
N GLY A 202 6.74 -4.88 -3.09
CA GLY A 202 7.52 -4.76 -1.87
C GLY A 202 9.00 -4.52 -2.18
N SER A 203 9.81 -4.41 -1.14
CA SER A 203 11.26 -4.20 -1.28
C SER A 203 12.09 -5.42 -0.89
N ASN A 204 11.47 -6.57 -0.65
CA ASN A 204 12.15 -7.75 -0.15
C ASN A 204 12.82 -7.56 1.25
N ASN A 205 12.53 -6.46 1.92
CA ASN A 205 13.06 -6.09 3.22
C ASN A 205 12.03 -6.34 4.32
N ILE A 206 12.32 -7.31 5.19
CA ILE A 206 11.55 -7.53 6.41
C ILE A 206 12.28 -6.83 7.55
N ILE A 207 11.57 -6.01 8.31
CA ILE A 207 12.11 -5.22 9.40
C ILE A 207 11.34 -5.54 10.68
N SER A 208 12.05 -5.80 11.79
CA SER A 208 11.44 -6.00 13.10
C SER A 208 11.12 -4.67 13.78
N ASN A 209 10.13 -4.68 14.67
CA ASN A 209 9.87 -3.54 15.53
C ASN A 209 11.09 -3.23 16.42
N GLU A 210 11.81 -4.26 16.88
CA GLU A 210 13.03 -4.14 17.66
C GLU A 210 14.09 -3.33 16.92
N GLU A 211 14.38 -3.69 15.65
CA GLU A 211 15.35 -2.96 14.82
C GLU A 211 14.97 -1.48 14.66
N ILE A 212 13.68 -1.17 14.53
CA ILE A 212 13.20 0.21 14.42
C ILE A 212 13.39 0.96 15.74
N VAL A 213 12.97 0.35 16.86
CA VAL A 213 13.03 0.96 18.19
C VAL A 213 14.48 1.21 18.61
N GLU A 214 15.38 0.23 18.43
CA GLU A 214 16.80 0.39 18.75
C GLU A 214 17.46 1.55 17.98
N LYS A 215 17.15 1.66 16.69
CA LYS A 215 17.64 2.79 15.89
C LYS A 215 17.09 4.12 16.36
N LEU A 216 15.81 4.20 16.71
CA LEU A 216 15.20 5.42 17.23
C LEU A 216 15.78 5.83 18.59
N VAL A 217 15.98 4.87 19.51
CA VAL A 217 16.64 5.13 20.79
C VAL A 217 18.03 5.72 20.57
N LYS A 218 18.83 5.15 19.66
CA LYS A 218 20.17 5.68 19.31
C LYS A 218 20.12 7.09 18.72
N LEU A 219 19.09 7.39 17.93
CA LEU A 219 18.96 8.69 17.24
C LEU A 219 18.41 9.81 18.13
N THR A 220 17.55 9.50 19.10
CA THR A 220 16.80 10.51 19.85
C THR A 220 17.02 10.46 21.36
N ASN A 221 17.78 9.50 21.88
CA ASN A 221 17.92 9.20 23.31
C ASN A 221 16.57 8.97 24.02
N CYS A 222 15.54 8.56 23.32
CA CYS A 222 14.23 8.28 23.90
C CYS A 222 14.24 6.95 24.69
N ASN A 223 13.35 6.86 25.67
CA ASN A 223 13.05 5.59 26.33
C ASN A 223 11.93 4.83 25.60
N TYR A 224 11.83 3.50 25.81
CA TYR A 224 10.69 2.75 25.30
C TYR A 224 10.10 1.82 26.35
N ILE A 225 8.81 1.56 26.20
CA ILE A 225 8.06 0.55 26.94
C ILE A 225 7.41 -0.38 25.94
N SER A 226 7.66 -1.68 26.06
CA SER A 226 6.95 -2.72 25.31
C SER A 226 6.07 -3.54 26.25
N ASN A 227 4.83 -3.76 25.85
CA ASN A 227 3.92 -4.65 26.57
C ASN A 227 4.33 -6.09 26.37
N LYS A 228 4.43 -6.90 27.46
CA LYS A 228 4.84 -8.31 27.39
C LYS A 228 3.76 -9.22 26.80
N ASN A 229 2.49 -8.84 26.93
CA ASN A 229 1.33 -9.67 26.55
C ASN A 229 0.68 -9.23 25.23
N VAL A 230 1.49 -8.89 24.22
CA VAL A 230 0.98 -8.44 22.91
C VAL A 230 1.22 -9.50 21.83
N LYS A 231 0.29 -9.60 20.90
CA LYS A 231 0.38 -10.51 19.76
C LYS A 231 1.64 -10.22 18.94
N THR A 232 2.41 -11.25 18.63
CA THR A 232 3.53 -11.16 17.68
C THR A 232 3.02 -11.48 16.28
N THR A 233 3.22 -10.55 15.35
CA THR A 233 2.89 -10.75 13.93
C THR A 233 4.18 -10.81 13.13
N ILE A 234 4.40 -11.93 12.44
CA ILE A 234 5.56 -12.11 11.56
C ILE A 234 5.05 -12.30 10.15
N GLU A 235 5.22 -11.27 9.34
CA GLU A 235 4.91 -11.32 7.92
C GLU A 235 5.92 -12.20 7.18
N SER A 236 5.44 -13.01 6.22
CA SER A 236 6.31 -13.76 5.33
C SER A 236 6.98 -12.81 4.33
N LYS A 237 8.17 -13.19 3.87
CA LYS A 237 8.85 -12.48 2.79
C LYS A 237 7.98 -12.49 1.54
N ILE A 238 7.77 -11.31 0.95
CA ILE A 238 6.99 -11.15 -0.28
C ILE A 238 7.89 -11.51 -1.47
N ASP A 239 7.40 -12.40 -2.34
CA ASP A 239 8.06 -12.68 -3.61
C ASP A 239 7.83 -11.53 -4.60
N ILE A 240 8.89 -10.83 -4.94
CA ILE A 240 8.93 -9.69 -5.85
C ILE A 240 9.67 -10.01 -7.16
N SER A 241 9.95 -11.28 -7.43
CA SER A 241 10.73 -11.72 -8.60
C SER A 241 10.15 -11.20 -9.92
N ASP A 242 8.83 -11.09 -10.01
CA ASP A 242 8.15 -10.64 -11.21
C ASP A 242 8.45 -9.17 -11.53
N ILE A 243 8.37 -8.27 -10.53
CA ILE A 243 8.68 -6.85 -10.75
C ILE A 243 10.17 -6.61 -11.00
N ILE A 244 11.04 -7.42 -10.40
CA ILE A 244 12.49 -7.36 -10.67
C ILE A 244 12.77 -7.71 -12.13
N LYS A 245 12.23 -8.85 -12.60
CA LYS A 245 12.49 -9.35 -13.96
C LYS A 245 11.87 -8.48 -15.03
N GLU A 246 10.66 -8.00 -14.80
CA GLU A 246 9.86 -7.33 -15.84
C GLU A 246 10.19 -5.84 -15.95
N PHE A 247 10.51 -5.17 -14.85
CA PHE A 247 10.75 -3.72 -14.81
C PHE A 247 12.19 -3.36 -14.44
N ASN A 248 13.09 -4.33 -14.38
CA ASN A 248 14.48 -4.13 -13.93
C ASN A 248 14.55 -3.38 -12.58
N TYR A 249 13.61 -3.68 -11.70
CA TYR A 249 13.48 -3.02 -10.41
C TYR A 249 14.52 -3.53 -9.43
N SER A 250 15.25 -2.60 -8.82
CA SER A 250 16.22 -2.90 -7.76
C SER A 250 15.81 -2.20 -6.47
N PRO A 251 15.34 -2.94 -5.44
CA PRO A 251 14.95 -2.33 -4.16
C PRO A 251 16.13 -1.60 -3.51
N ILE A 252 15.89 -0.41 -2.97
CA ILE A 252 16.89 0.32 -2.20
C ILE A 252 17.29 -0.50 -0.97
N ASN A 253 18.58 -0.53 -0.65
CA ASN A 253 19.10 -1.28 0.49
C ASN A 253 18.45 -0.81 1.80
N LYS A 254 18.01 -1.78 2.62
CA LYS A 254 17.31 -1.56 3.89
C LYS A 254 18.06 -0.60 4.83
N SER A 255 19.33 -0.78 5.01
CA SER A 255 20.12 0.04 5.94
C SER A 255 20.11 1.52 5.55
N VAL A 256 20.19 1.80 4.25
CA VAL A 256 20.24 3.17 3.71
C VAL A 256 18.91 3.89 3.89
N TRP A 257 17.79 3.28 3.44
CA TRP A 257 16.52 3.98 3.48
C TRP A 257 15.91 4.04 4.87
N LEU A 258 16.11 3.00 5.71
CA LEU A 258 15.55 2.96 7.05
C LEU A 258 16.13 4.08 7.92
N GLU A 259 17.45 4.21 7.94
CA GLU A 259 18.11 5.26 8.72
C GLU A 259 17.69 6.65 8.25
N LYS A 260 17.75 6.92 6.93
CA LYS A 260 17.31 8.20 6.36
C LYS A 260 15.85 8.50 6.70
N THR A 261 14.97 7.49 6.66
CA THR A 261 13.56 7.65 7.01
C THR A 261 13.36 7.99 8.47
N LEU A 262 14.01 7.25 9.37
CA LEU A 262 13.88 7.48 10.82
C LEU A 262 14.41 8.85 11.21
N VAL A 263 15.55 9.28 10.65
CA VAL A 263 16.10 10.63 10.85
C VAL A 263 15.11 11.70 10.38
N ASN A 264 14.51 11.56 9.21
CA ASN A 264 13.59 12.56 8.69
C ASN A 264 12.27 12.64 9.47
N LEU A 265 11.75 11.51 9.93
CA LEU A 265 10.48 11.45 10.66
C LEU A 265 10.64 11.81 12.14
N SER A 266 11.85 11.69 12.72
CA SER A 266 12.14 12.02 14.12
C SER A 266 12.62 13.47 14.32
N LYS A 267 12.92 14.20 13.27
CA LYS A 267 13.14 15.66 13.29
C LYS A 267 11.82 16.42 13.26
#